data_d412cda441539069d18614dcf6c759b3
#
_entry.id   d412cda441539069d18614dcf6c759b3
#
_cell.length_a   1.000
_cell.length_b   1.000
_cell.length_c   1.000
_cell.angle_alpha   90.00
_cell.angle_beta   90.00
_cell.angle_gamma   90.00
#
_symmetry.space_group_name_H-M   'P 1'
#
loop_
_entity.id
_entity.type
_entity.pdbx_description
1 polymer ?
#
loop_
_entity_poly.entity_id
_entity_poly.type
_entity_poly.pdbx_seq_one_letter_code
_entity_poly.pdbx_strand_id
1 'polypeptide(L)'
;IEKKSEISKELAAKAIAQFERTLVSANSRYDRVVWLNDGWYTDTEERGRQLFFFEEAQSLNHPGCSHCHFAPTFGNNAFTTYANNGLDNVPNLEAYTDKGRGEVTGNRFDNGKFRIVSLRNIELTAPYMHDGRFQTLEQVLDHYSMGGHGVENEDVNILPFSLTAQD
;
A
#
# COMPACT_ATOMS: atom_id res chain seq x y z
N ILE A 1 -8.23 -32.74 -34.82
CA ILE A 1 -7.49 -33.04 -33.57
C ILE A 1 -6.97 -31.71 -33.12
N GLU A 2 -7.66 -31.07 -32.14
CA GLU A 2 -7.17 -29.87 -31.49
C GLU A 2 -5.83 -30.18 -30.80
N LYS A 3 -4.77 -29.45 -31.18
CA LYS A 3 -3.52 -29.47 -30.44
C LYS A 3 -3.82 -29.03 -29.03
N LYS A 4 -3.67 -29.91 -28.05
CA LYS A 4 -3.57 -29.50 -26.64
C LYS A 4 -2.50 -28.41 -26.56
N SER A 5 -2.91 -27.17 -26.28
CA SER A 5 -1.96 -26.09 -26.01
C SER A 5 -1.12 -26.49 -24.80
N GLU A 6 0.18 -26.50 -24.94
CA GLU A 6 1.07 -26.74 -23.82
C GLU A 6 0.80 -25.69 -22.73
N ILE A 7 0.68 -26.14 -21.48
CA ILE A 7 0.51 -25.25 -20.32
C ILE A 7 1.84 -24.53 -20.13
N SER A 8 1.85 -23.22 -20.38
CA SER A 8 3.01 -22.35 -20.14
C SER A 8 2.79 -21.48 -18.90
N LYS A 9 3.89 -20.93 -18.35
CA LYS A 9 3.82 -19.95 -17.25
C LYS A 9 2.94 -18.74 -17.61
N GLU A 10 2.97 -18.30 -18.87
CA GLU A 10 2.16 -17.19 -19.36
C GLU A 10 0.68 -17.53 -19.38
N LEU A 11 0.32 -18.74 -19.81
CA LEU A 11 -1.08 -19.17 -19.80
C LEU A 11 -1.60 -19.32 -18.38
N ALA A 12 -0.79 -19.85 -17.47
CA ALA A 12 -1.14 -19.92 -16.05
C ALA A 12 -1.32 -18.52 -15.45
N ALA A 13 -0.39 -17.60 -15.72
CA ALA A 13 -0.50 -16.21 -15.25
C ALA A 13 -1.75 -15.50 -15.80
N LYS A 14 -2.09 -15.71 -17.07
CA LYS A 14 -3.32 -15.17 -17.67
C LYS A 14 -4.59 -15.74 -17.02
N ALA A 15 -4.60 -17.03 -16.72
CA ALA A 15 -5.73 -17.67 -16.05
C ALA A 15 -5.93 -17.12 -14.62
N ILE A 16 -4.84 -16.96 -13.87
CA ILE A 16 -4.87 -16.35 -12.54
C ILE A 16 -5.37 -14.91 -12.62
N ALA A 17 -4.83 -14.11 -13.55
CA ALA A 17 -5.25 -12.74 -13.75
C ALA A 17 -6.74 -12.60 -14.15
N GLN A 18 -7.30 -13.56 -14.88
CA GLN A 18 -8.73 -13.57 -15.17
C GLN A 18 -9.56 -13.88 -13.93
N PHE A 19 -9.11 -14.81 -13.10
CA PHE A 19 -9.76 -15.09 -11.82
C PHE A 19 -9.71 -13.87 -10.90
N GLU A 20 -8.55 -13.24 -10.75
CA GLU A 20 -8.39 -12.03 -9.91
C GLU A 20 -9.35 -10.91 -10.30
N ARG A 21 -9.65 -10.75 -11.60
CA ARG A 21 -10.63 -9.75 -12.08
C ARG A 21 -12.05 -10.02 -11.62
N THR A 22 -12.37 -11.24 -11.20
CA THR A 22 -13.68 -11.56 -10.62
C THR A 22 -13.81 -11.19 -9.15
N LEU A 23 -12.68 -10.94 -8.49
CA LEU A 23 -12.62 -10.57 -7.08
C LEU A 23 -12.85 -9.05 -6.94
N VAL A 24 -14.11 -8.64 -6.94
CA VAL A 24 -14.50 -7.23 -6.86
C VAL A 24 -14.86 -6.87 -5.42
N SER A 25 -14.03 -6.02 -4.80
CA SER A 25 -14.29 -5.43 -3.47
C SER A 25 -14.75 -3.97 -3.63
N ALA A 26 -16.05 -3.75 -3.77
CA ALA A 26 -16.64 -2.45 -4.04
C ALA A 26 -17.89 -2.16 -3.18
N ASN A 27 -17.94 -2.72 -1.96
CA ASN A 27 -19.07 -2.52 -1.05
C ASN A 27 -18.60 -2.25 0.38
N SER A 28 -17.47 -1.55 0.52
CA SER A 28 -17.01 -1.08 1.82
C SER A 28 -17.91 0.08 2.30
N ARG A 29 -17.78 0.44 3.58
CA ARG A 29 -18.48 1.61 4.10
C ARG A 29 -18.07 2.88 3.34
N TYR A 30 -16.81 3.01 2.96
CA TYR A 30 -16.34 4.09 2.09
C TYR A 30 -17.11 4.13 0.76
N ASP A 31 -17.25 3.01 0.07
CA ASP A 31 -17.96 2.96 -1.20
C ASP A 31 -19.42 3.37 -1.06
N ARG A 32 -20.08 2.90 -0.01
CA ARG A 32 -21.49 3.22 0.26
C ARG A 32 -21.69 4.70 0.52
N VAL A 33 -20.88 5.30 1.39
CA VAL A 33 -21.00 6.71 1.75
C VAL A 33 -20.60 7.62 0.59
N VAL A 34 -19.44 7.38 -0.04
CA VAL A 34 -18.87 8.32 -1.02
C VAL A 34 -19.45 8.12 -2.41
N TRP A 35 -19.64 6.89 -2.85
CA TRP A 35 -20.05 6.61 -4.22
C TRP A 35 -21.53 6.37 -4.38
N LEU A 36 -22.17 5.74 -3.39
CA LEU A 36 -23.59 5.41 -3.44
C LEU A 36 -24.47 6.40 -2.67
N ASN A 37 -23.87 7.34 -1.93
CA ASN A 37 -24.55 8.28 -1.06
C ASN A 37 -25.52 7.58 -0.10
N ASP A 38 -25.09 6.42 0.42
CA ASP A 38 -25.86 5.53 1.30
C ASP A 38 -25.21 5.45 2.67
N GLY A 39 -25.76 6.24 3.61
CA GLY A 39 -25.31 6.33 5.00
C GLY A 39 -24.30 7.45 5.26
N TRP A 40 -23.69 7.41 6.44
CA TRP A 40 -22.72 8.41 6.94
C TRP A 40 -21.59 7.70 7.69
N TYR A 41 -20.49 8.40 7.85
CA TYR A 41 -19.43 8.02 8.77
C TYR A 41 -19.81 8.35 10.21
N THR A 42 -19.30 7.60 11.17
CA THR A 42 -19.18 8.09 12.55
C THR A 42 -18.12 9.19 12.61
N ASP A 43 -18.11 9.97 13.68
CA ASP A 43 -17.11 11.04 13.86
C ASP A 43 -15.68 10.51 13.80
N THR A 44 -15.42 9.33 14.37
CA THR A 44 -14.12 8.67 14.34
C THR A 44 -13.73 8.21 12.92
N GLU A 45 -14.66 7.63 12.17
CA GLU A 45 -14.41 7.21 10.78
C GLU A 45 -14.16 8.41 9.88
N GLU A 46 -14.91 9.50 10.06
CA GLU A 46 -14.72 10.75 9.31
C GLU A 46 -13.36 11.37 9.64
N ARG A 47 -12.96 11.36 10.90
CA ARG A 47 -11.62 11.80 11.29
C ARG A 47 -10.53 10.98 10.64
N GLY A 48 -10.63 9.65 10.69
CA GLY A 48 -9.69 8.75 10.01
C GLY A 48 -9.63 8.99 8.51
N ARG A 49 -10.78 9.25 7.86
CA ARG A 49 -10.86 9.58 6.44
C ARG A 49 -10.10 10.88 6.13
N GLN A 50 -10.30 11.93 6.93
CA GLN A 50 -9.61 13.21 6.78
C GLN A 50 -8.10 13.07 6.91
N LEU A 51 -7.62 12.32 7.90
CA LEU A 51 -6.20 12.01 8.09
C LEU A 51 -5.62 11.23 6.90
N PHE A 52 -6.36 10.27 6.38
CA PHE A 52 -5.95 9.46 5.24
C PHE A 52 -5.80 10.29 3.97
N PHE A 53 -6.77 11.18 3.68
CA PHE A 53 -6.83 11.97 2.45
C PHE A 53 -6.14 13.34 2.54
N PHE A 54 -5.56 13.68 3.67
CA PHE A 54 -4.87 14.96 3.83
C PHE A 54 -5.81 16.18 3.67
N GLU A 55 -7.03 16.09 4.16
CA GLU A 55 -8.02 17.17 3.96
C GLU A 55 -7.84 18.37 4.91
N GLU A 56 -7.12 18.20 6.01
CA GLU A 56 -6.76 19.30 6.90
C GLU A 56 -5.35 19.85 6.57
N ALA A 57 -5.28 20.67 5.55
CA ALA A 57 -4.05 21.20 4.92
C ALA A 57 -3.15 22.09 5.81
N GLN A 58 -3.36 22.20 7.11
CA GLN A 58 -2.63 23.11 7.98
C GLN A 58 -1.71 22.45 9.01
N SER A 59 -1.66 21.13 9.08
CA SER A 59 -0.78 20.42 9.99
C SER A 59 0.31 19.68 9.22
N LEU A 60 1.57 19.98 9.50
CA LEU A 60 2.74 19.26 8.96
C LEU A 60 2.85 17.81 9.48
N ASN A 61 1.89 17.35 10.26
CA ASN A 61 1.89 16.06 10.95
C ASN A 61 0.78 15.13 10.45
N HIS A 62 0.51 15.11 9.14
CA HIS A 62 -0.49 14.23 8.57
C HIS A 62 0.14 12.96 7.99
N PRO A 63 -0.48 11.78 8.19
CA PRO A 63 -0.01 10.54 7.58
C PRO A 63 -0.07 10.56 6.05
N GLY A 64 -1.02 11.30 5.43
CA GLY A 64 -1.10 11.49 3.99
C GLY A 64 -1.10 10.20 3.17
N CYS A 65 -1.72 9.14 3.66
CA CYS A 65 -1.69 7.80 3.06
C CYS A 65 -2.17 7.78 1.61
N SER A 66 -3.07 8.70 1.24
CA SER A 66 -3.62 8.83 -0.10
C SER A 66 -2.60 9.23 -1.16
N HIS A 67 -1.41 9.72 -0.81
CA HIS A 67 -0.34 9.96 -1.78
C HIS A 67 0.08 8.69 -2.52
N CYS A 68 0.11 7.58 -1.79
CA CYS A 68 0.43 6.27 -2.35
C CYS A 68 -0.80 5.41 -2.60
N HIS A 69 -1.83 5.54 -1.75
CA HIS A 69 -3.02 4.69 -1.76
C HIS A 69 -4.25 5.44 -2.25
N PHE A 70 -4.38 5.59 -3.56
CA PHE A 70 -5.44 6.35 -4.22
C PHE A 70 -6.80 5.64 -4.21
N ALA A 71 -7.86 6.40 -3.94
CA ALA A 71 -9.23 5.95 -4.21
C ALA A 71 -9.47 5.82 -5.74
N PRO A 72 -10.34 4.92 -6.21
CA PRO A 72 -11.20 4.02 -5.44
C PRO A 72 -10.54 2.71 -5.03
N THR A 73 -9.39 2.36 -5.58
CA THR A 73 -8.73 1.07 -5.32
C THR A 73 -7.93 1.07 -4.02
N PHE A 74 -7.60 2.25 -3.49
CA PHE A 74 -6.67 2.45 -2.38
C PHE A 74 -5.31 1.78 -2.62
N GLY A 75 -4.95 1.60 -3.88
CA GLY A 75 -3.65 1.16 -4.35
C GLY A 75 -2.95 2.27 -5.11
N ASN A 76 -1.86 1.93 -5.79
CA ASN A 76 -1.08 2.88 -6.56
C ASN A 76 -1.89 3.63 -7.62
N ASN A 77 -1.44 4.82 -7.93
CA ASN A 77 -1.86 5.53 -9.14
C ASN A 77 -1.01 5.11 -10.36
N ALA A 78 -1.32 5.67 -11.54
CA ALA A 78 -0.61 5.38 -12.78
C ALA A 78 0.89 5.77 -12.76
N PHE A 79 1.29 6.64 -11.83
CA PHE A 79 2.64 7.21 -11.78
C PHE A 79 3.54 6.58 -10.72
N THR A 80 2.97 6.12 -9.61
CA THR A 80 3.73 5.54 -8.49
C THR A 80 3.27 4.13 -8.23
N THR A 81 3.98 3.17 -8.79
CA THR A 81 3.63 1.74 -8.70
C THR A 81 4.47 1.00 -7.66
N TYR A 82 5.68 1.49 -7.40
CA TYR A 82 6.65 0.91 -6.48
C TYR A 82 7.29 2.01 -5.64
N ALA A 83 7.40 1.76 -4.35
CA ALA A 83 8.06 2.66 -3.40
C ALA A 83 8.90 1.87 -2.40
N ASN A 84 9.88 2.53 -1.82
CA ASN A 84 10.55 2.08 -0.63
C ASN A 84 9.93 2.83 0.57
N ASN A 85 9.31 2.10 1.47
CA ASN A 85 8.65 2.66 2.64
C ASN A 85 9.55 2.71 3.89
N GLY A 86 10.86 2.58 3.71
CA GLY A 86 11.82 2.64 4.81
C GLY A 86 11.69 1.53 5.84
N LEU A 87 11.15 0.36 5.44
CA LEU A 87 10.90 -0.75 6.37
C LEU A 87 12.18 -1.40 6.89
N ASP A 88 13.20 -1.48 6.05
CA ASP A 88 14.49 -2.08 6.38
C ASP A 88 15.54 -1.01 6.66
N ASN A 89 16.21 -1.13 7.81
CA ASN A 89 17.34 -0.29 8.15
C ASN A 89 18.62 -0.87 7.55
N VAL A 90 19.02 -0.39 6.38
CA VAL A 90 20.21 -0.86 5.67
C VAL A 90 21.22 0.27 5.51
N PRO A 91 22.54 -0.02 5.58
CA PRO A 91 23.58 1.00 5.47
C PRO A 91 23.74 1.56 4.04
N ASN A 92 23.28 0.85 3.03
CA ASN A 92 23.30 1.24 1.62
C ASN A 92 22.34 0.36 0.80
N LEU A 93 22.09 0.73 -0.45
CA LEU A 93 21.11 0.04 -1.31
C LEU A 93 21.54 -1.40 -1.72
N GLU A 94 22.81 -1.70 -1.68
CA GLU A 94 23.34 -3.04 -2.01
C GLU A 94 23.11 -4.04 -0.87
N ALA A 95 22.89 -3.55 0.35
CA ALA A 95 22.75 -4.38 1.56
C ALA A 95 21.34 -4.96 1.76
N TYR A 96 20.38 -4.61 0.90
CA TYR A 96 19.06 -5.25 0.95
C TYR A 96 19.15 -6.76 0.71
N THR A 97 18.61 -7.55 1.63
CA THR A 97 18.50 -9.01 1.47
C THR A 97 17.44 -9.35 0.42
N ASP A 98 16.27 -8.71 0.52
CA ASP A 98 15.25 -8.74 -0.52
C ASP A 98 15.29 -7.40 -1.27
N LYS A 99 15.76 -7.43 -2.49
CA LYS A 99 15.86 -6.24 -3.33
C LYS A 99 14.55 -5.83 -3.99
N GLY A 100 13.50 -6.63 -3.84
CA GLY A 100 12.20 -6.33 -4.42
C GLY A 100 12.30 -6.05 -5.93
N ARG A 101 11.83 -4.86 -6.36
CA ARG A 101 11.90 -4.46 -7.76
C ARG A 101 13.32 -4.49 -8.34
N GLY A 102 14.32 -4.21 -7.53
CA GLY A 102 15.73 -4.20 -7.96
C GLY A 102 16.22 -5.54 -8.53
N GLU A 103 15.69 -6.67 -8.04
CA GLU A 103 15.98 -8.01 -8.59
C GLU A 103 15.56 -8.14 -10.05
N VAL A 104 14.52 -7.44 -10.47
CA VAL A 104 13.97 -7.52 -11.82
C VAL A 104 14.61 -6.50 -12.75
N THR A 105 14.82 -5.27 -12.26
CA THR A 105 15.32 -4.16 -13.10
C THR A 105 16.83 -4.11 -13.20
N GLY A 106 17.56 -4.70 -12.24
CA GLY A 106 19.00 -4.57 -12.12
C GLY A 106 19.47 -3.14 -11.75
N ASN A 107 18.54 -2.23 -11.47
CA ASN A 107 18.84 -0.86 -11.07
C ASN A 107 18.95 -0.77 -9.55
N ARG A 108 20.12 -0.33 -9.04
CA ARG A 108 20.35 -0.20 -7.60
C ARG A 108 19.33 0.69 -6.88
N PHE A 109 18.84 1.72 -7.55
CA PHE A 109 17.84 2.65 -6.98
C PHE A 109 16.42 2.03 -6.90
N ASP A 110 16.24 0.84 -7.44
CA ASP A 110 15.01 0.07 -7.26
C ASP A 110 15.12 -1.00 -6.16
N ASN A 111 16.30 -1.15 -5.53
CA ASN A 111 16.48 -2.05 -4.40
C ASN A 111 15.63 -1.57 -3.20
N GLY A 112 14.95 -2.51 -2.55
CA GLY A 112 14.04 -2.22 -1.43
C GLY A 112 12.71 -1.59 -1.82
N LYS A 113 12.43 -1.40 -3.14
CA LYS A 113 11.12 -0.96 -3.59
C LYS A 113 10.19 -2.12 -3.81
N PHE A 114 9.01 -2.02 -3.23
CA PHE A 114 7.93 -2.98 -3.38
C PHE A 114 6.69 -2.32 -3.99
N ARG A 115 5.79 -3.17 -4.51
CA ARG A 115 4.57 -2.67 -5.13
C ARG A 115 3.66 -2.04 -4.09
N ILE A 116 3.12 -0.87 -4.40
CA ILE A 116 2.03 -0.24 -3.65
C ILE A 116 0.75 -1.02 -3.97
N VAL A 117 0.26 -1.77 -2.99
CA VAL A 117 -0.92 -2.63 -3.13
C VAL A 117 -2.19 -1.96 -2.66
N SER A 118 -3.34 -2.49 -3.06
CA SER A 118 -4.63 -2.02 -2.57
C SER A 118 -4.78 -2.27 -1.07
N LEU A 119 -5.37 -1.30 -0.37
CA LEU A 119 -5.74 -1.43 1.05
C LEU A 119 -7.14 -2.01 1.26
N ARG A 120 -7.84 -2.40 0.18
CA ARG A 120 -9.17 -3.01 0.32
C ARG A 120 -9.08 -4.32 1.07
N ASN A 121 -9.97 -4.53 2.04
CA ASN A 121 -10.01 -5.69 2.93
C ASN A 121 -8.77 -5.86 3.82
N ILE A 122 -7.99 -4.80 4.01
CA ILE A 122 -6.71 -4.88 4.73
C ILE A 122 -6.86 -5.41 6.16
N GLU A 123 -7.95 -5.11 6.82
CA GLU A 123 -8.26 -5.63 8.17
C GLU A 123 -8.25 -7.16 8.25
N LEU A 124 -8.55 -7.84 7.13
CA LEU A 124 -8.68 -9.29 7.05
C LEU A 124 -7.43 -10.00 6.54
N THR A 125 -6.38 -9.26 6.17
CA THR A 125 -5.27 -9.79 5.39
C THR A 125 -3.90 -9.73 6.08
N ALA A 126 -3.89 -9.77 7.41
CA ALA A 126 -2.63 -9.96 8.16
C ALA A 126 -1.92 -11.27 7.74
N PRO A 127 -0.59 -11.35 7.80
CA PRO A 127 0.37 -10.34 8.26
C PRO A 127 0.67 -9.26 7.19
N TYR A 128 1.23 -8.14 7.62
CA TYR A 128 1.47 -6.95 6.80
C TYR A 128 2.93 -6.75 6.43
N MET A 129 3.16 -5.87 5.47
CA MET A 129 4.39 -5.58 4.74
C MET A 129 4.75 -6.69 3.74
N HIS A 130 5.80 -6.46 2.93
CA HIS A 130 6.21 -7.41 1.90
C HIS A 130 6.70 -8.76 2.46
N ASP A 131 7.21 -8.75 3.67
CA ASP A 131 7.75 -9.93 4.37
C ASP A 131 6.86 -10.46 5.51
N GLY A 132 5.70 -9.82 5.75
CA GLY A 132 4.76 -10.26 6.75
C GLY A 132 5.20 -10.03 8.20
N ARG A 133 6.13 -9.09 8.46
CA ARG A 133 6.68 -8.90 9.82
C ARG A 133 5.69 -8.33 10.82
N PHE A 134 4.67 -7.58 10.38
CA PHE A 134 3.68 -6.99 11.27
C PHE A 134 2.38 -7.80 11.28
N GLN A 135 1.84 -7.99 12.48
CA GLN A 135 0.65 -8.80 12.70
C GLN A 135 -0.62 -7.95 12.85
N THR A 136 -0.47 -6.66 13.14
CA THR A 136 -1.60 -5.75 13.36
C THR A 136 -1.42 -4.45 12.56
N LEU A 137 -2.54 -3.75 12.32
CA LEU A 137 -2.52 -2.45 11.64
C LEU A 137 -1.88 -1.37 12.52
N GLU A 138 -1.97 -1.51 13.85
CA GLU A 138 -1.29 -0.60 14.77
C GLU A 138 0.23 -0.64 14.56
N GLN A 139 0.82 -1.83 14.41
CA GLN A 139 2.25 -1.95 14.11
C GLN A 139 2.63 -1.31 12.76
N VAL A 140 1.73 -1.35 11.78
CA VAL A 140 1.90 -0.66 10.50
C VAL A 140 1.90 0.85 10.70
N LEU A 141 0.93 1.37 11.46
CA LEU A 141 0.83 2.80 11.76
C LEU A 141 2.01 3.29 12.59
N ASP A 142 2.48 2.50 13.57
CA ASP A 142 3.68 2.80 14.36
C ASP A 142 4.91 2.96 13.45
N HIS A 143 5.11 2.05 12.49
CA HIS A 143 6.20 2.15 11.53
C HIS A 143 6.13 3.44 10.72
N TYR A 144 4.99 3.74 10.11
CA TYR A 144 4.83 4.96 9.32
C TYR A 144 4.91 6.23 10.17
N SER A 145 4.44 6.20 11.42
CA SER A 145 4.52 7.35 12.31
C SER A 145 5.96 7.75 12.65
N MET A 146 6.88 6.80 12.65
CA MET A 146 8.31 7.07 12.82
C MET A 146 8.96 7.68 11.57
N GLY A 147 8.33 7.60 10.39
CA GLY A 147 8.86 8.12 9.13
C GLY A 147 9.92 7.22 8.51
N GLY A 148 9.81 5.89 8.66
CA GLY A 148 10.77 4.93 8.12
C GLY A 148 12.15 4.97 8.80
N HIS A 149 13.17 4.51 8.10
CA HIS A 149 14.56 4.48 8.59
C HIS A 149 15.51 5.47 7.89
N GLY A 150 14.99 6.28 6.96
CA GLY A 150 15.78 7.30 6.25
C GLY A 150 16.82 6.73 5.28
N VAL A 151 16.51 5.61 4.62
CA VAL A 151 17.43 4.99 3.67
C VAL A 151 17.52 5.79 2.37
N GLU A 152 18.62 5.63 1.62
CA GLU A 152 18.99 6.47 0.45
C GLU A 152 17.86 6.67 -0.59
N ASN A 153 17.02 5.67 -0.83
CA ASN A 153 15.95 5.72 -1.83
C ASN A 153 14.55 5.60 -1.21
N GLU A 154 14.41 5.91 0.07
CA GLU A 154 13.11 5.99 0.72
C GLU A 154 12.21 7.02 0.04
N ASP A 155 10.93 6.73 -0.06
CA ASP A 155 9.99 7.64 -0.71
C ASP A 155 9.85 8.94 0.10
N VAL A 156 9.95 10.07 -0.57
CA VAL A 156 9.92 11.40 0.05
C VAL A 156 8.62 11.72 0.78
N ASN A 157 7.56 10.95 0.53
CA ASN A 157 6.29 11.07 1.22
C ASN A 157 6.23 10.27 2.54
N ILE A 158 7.27 9.50 2.86
CA ILE A 158 7.38 8.81 4.16
C ILE A 158 7.97 9.79 5.15
N LEU A 159 7.11 10.51 5.82
CA LEU A 159 7.47 11.54 6.79
C LEU A 159 6.90 11.18 8.16
N PRO A 160 7.62 11.46 9.25
CA PRO A 160 7.11 11.19 10.59
C PRO A 160 5.86 12.03 10.89
N PHE A 161 4.91 11.42 11.58
CA PHE A 161 3.69 12.08 12.04
C PHE A 161 3.31 11.60 13.45
N SER A 162 2.40 12.31 14.09
CA SER A 162 1.89 11.93 15.40
C SER A 162 0.37 11.82 15.36
N LEU A 163 -0.14 10.72 15.89
CA LEU A 163 -1.56 10.52 16.12
C LEU A 163 -1.88 10.78 17.60
N THR A 164 -3.04 11.30 17.88
CA THR A 164 -3.57 11.46 19.24
C THR A 164 -4.47 10.28 19.57
N ALA A 165 -4.86 10.15 20.83
CA ALA A 165 -5.82 9.13 21.27
C ALA A 165 -7.23 9.29 20.64
N GLN A 166 -7.49 10.41 19.95
CA GLN A 166 -8.74 10.69 19.26
C GLN A 166 -8.67 10.35 17.75
N ASP A 167 -7.48 10.17 17.22
CA ASP A 167 -7.21 9.82 15.83
C ASP A 167 -7.23 8.31 15.62
#